data_fcad83c67234f158c1e4348971b7b129
#
_entry.id   fcad83c67234f158c1e4348971b7b129
#
_cell.length_a   1.000
_cell.length_b   1.000
_cell.length_c   1.000
_cell.angle_alpha   90.00
_cell.angle_beta   90.00
_cell.angle_gamma   90.00
#
_symmetry.space_group_name_H-M   'P 1'
#
loop_
_entity.id
_entity.type
_entity.pdbx_description
1 polymer ?
#
loop_
_entity_poly.entity_id
_entity_poly.type
_entity_poly.pdbx_seq_one_letter_code
_entity_poly.pdbx_strand_id
1 'polypeptide(L)'
;MMKNYIQQIIELFGHNEYSLATRRKVQRWLADDNHAEEKKEALHTLWQQAGEQKVPRGMQQSILRMQQNLGMQSVGSGKKYQLLIWRAAAIFLLAVSSVSIYLMLEKDKLQKDLVECFIPTAEIRELTLPDGTRVMLNSRSTLLYPEQFAGKTRSVYLIGEANFQVKPDEKANDFQITALGTEFNVNAYPENNELIATLLEGSVKVEFNNLISNVILKPNEQITYNKQTRKRSLQSPRIEDVTAWQRGELVFSDMHLDEIFTSLERKFPYTFVYSLHSLNNKSYSFRFQQQATLEEVMKIITQVAGDVKYIIKGNKCYITDKI
;
A
#
# COMPACT_ATOMS: atom_id res chain seq x y z
N MET A 1 -7.14 -9.89 -17.38
CA MET A 1 -8.11 -9.41 -16.37
C MET A 1 -7.36 -8.53 -15.41
N MET A 2 -7.67 -7.23 -15.32
CA MET A 2 -7.07 -6.36 -14.30
C MET A 2 -7.54 -6.86 -12.92
N LYS A 3 -6.59 -7.17 -12.03
CA LYS A 3 -6.92 -7.46 -10.64
C LYS A 3 -7.53 -6.19 -10.03
N ASN A 4 -8.69 -6.31 -9.39
CA ASN A 4 -9.31 -5.22 -8.65
C ASN A 4 -8.32 -4.73 -7.58
N TYR A 5 -8.25 -3.42 -7.32
CA TYR A 5 -7.33 -2.82 -6.33
C TYR A 5 -7.50 -3.43 -4.93
N ILE A 6 -8.73 -3.84 -4.56
CA ILE A 6 -9.05 -4.53 -3.31
C ILE A 6 -8.32 -5.87 -3.22
N GLN A 7 -8.31 -6.66 -4.31
CA GLN A 7 -7.58 -7.92 -4.38
C GLN A 7 -6.08 -7.71 -4.20
N GLN A 8 -5.52 -6.65 -4.76
CA GLN A 8 -4.11 -6.31 -4.64
C GLN A 8 -3.72 -5.92 -3.20
N ILE A 9 -4.58 -5.14 -2.49
CA ILE A 9 -4.39 -4.82 -1.08
C ILE A 9 -4.35 -6.10 -0.25
N ILE A 10 -5.32 -6.99 -0.44
CA ILE A 10 -5.48 -8.23 0.32
C ILE A 10 -4.31 -9.18 0.06
N GLU A 11 -3.84 -9.32 -1.18
CA GLU A 11 -2.66 -10.12 -1.54
C GLU A 11 -1.38 -9.58 -0.90
N LEU A 12 -1.16 -8.26 -0.96
CA LEU A 12 -0.02 -7.60 -0.32
C LEU A 12 0.03 -7.87 1.20
N PHE A 13 -1.13 -7.84 1.85
CA PHE A 13 -1.24 -8.12 3.29
C PHE A 13 -1.12 -9.61 3.63
N GLY A 14 -1.52 -10.49 2.74
CA GLY A 14 -1.40 -11.95 2.92
C GLY A 14 0.04 -12.46 2.90
N HIS A 15 0.95 -11.77 2.21
CA HIS A 15 2.31 -12.25 1.96
C HIS A 15 3.40 -11.55 2.78
N ASN A 16 3.09 -10.47 3.50
CA ASN A 16 4.09 -9.69 4.23
C ASN A 16 3.84 -9.69 5.76
N GLU A 17 4.92 -9.64 6.53
CA GLU A 17 4.83 -9.47 7.98
C GLU A 17 4.70 -8.00 8.36
N TYR A 18 3.56 -7.63 8.92
CA TYR A 18 3.26 -6.29 9.40
C TYR A 18 3.18 -6.24 10.92
N SER A 19 3.37 -5.05 11.48
CA SER A 19 3.17 -4.82 12.91
C SER A 19 1.75 -5.18 13.34
N LEU A 20 1.56 -5.59 14.60
CA LEU A 20 0.24 -5.93 15.15
C LEU A 20 -0.78 -4.79 15.00
N ALA A 21 -0.32 -3.54 15.11
CA ALA A 21 -1.16 -2.35 14.93
C ALA A 21 -1.67 -2.23 13.48
N THR A 22 -0.78 -2.48 12.50
CA THR A 22 -1.11 -2.48 11.08
C THR A 22 -2.10 -3.59 10.74
N ARG A 23 -1.84 -4.82 11.21
CA ARG A 23 -2.75 -5.97 10.97
C ARG A 23 -4.16 -5.70 11.48
N ARG A 24 -4.31 -5.09 12.67
CA ARG A 24 -5.63 -4.76 13.23
C ARG A 24 -6.37 -3.70 12.41
N LYS A 25 -5.67 -2.67 11.89
CA LYS A 25 -6.29 -1.64 11.03
C LYS A 25 -6.84 -2.26 9.75
N VAL A 26 -6.06 -3.12 9.09
CA VAL A 26 -6.51 -3.79 7.87
C VAL A 26 -7.63 -4.79 8.15
N GLN A 27 -7.59 -5.53 9.26
CA GLN A 27 -8.70 -6.42 9.63
C GLN A 27 -10.01 -5.65 9.83
N ARG A 28 -9.97 -4.45 10.39
CA ARG A 28 -11.14 -3.59 10.56
C ARG A 28 -11.65 -3.06 9.22
N TRP A 29 -10.75 -2.59 8.35
CA TRP A 29 -11.10 -2.20 6.98
C TRP A 29 -11.71 -3.35 6.18
N LEU A 30 -11.22 -4.58 6.36
CA LEU A 30 -11.81 -5.77 5.76
C LEU A 30 -13.22 -6.05 6.28
N ALA A 31 -13.50 -5.74 7.55
CA ALA A 31 -14.81 -5.94 8.19
C ALA A 31 -15.81 -4.80 7.93
N ASP A 32 -15.39 -3.68 7.34
CA ASP A 32 -16.27 -2.59 6.93
C ASP A 32 -17.12 -3.01 5.72
N ASP A 33 -18.39 -2.56 5.67
CA ASP A 33 -19.36 -2.93 4.63
C ASP A 33 -19.06 -2.33 3.24
N ASN A 34 -18.18 -1.31 3.16
CA ASN A 34 -17.77 -0.75 1.90
C ASN A 34 -17.04 -1.79 1.04
N HIS A 35 -17.51 -2.02 -0.18
CA HIS A 35 -16.98 -3.03 -1.10
C HIS A 35 -16.97 -4.47 -0.56
N ALA A 36 -17.98 -4.84 0.27
CA ALA A 36 -18.03 -6.13 0.98
C ALA A 36 -17.91 -7.35 0.05
N GLU A 37 -18.60 -7.33 -1.09
CA GLU A 37 -18.58 -8.47 -2.04
C GLU A 37 -17.20 -8.63 -2.72
N GLU A 38 -16.54 -7.54 -3.09
CA GLU A 38 -15.22 -7.57 -3.69
C GLU A 38 -14.14 -8.03 -2.68
N LYS A 39 -14.25 -7.61 -1.43
CA LYS A 39 -13.40 -8.07 -0.32
C LYS A 39 -13.58 -9.57 -0.06
N LYS A 40 -14.83 -10.03 -0.07
CA LYS A 40 -15.19 -11.46 0.12
C LYS A 40 -14.63 -12.33 -0.99
N GLU A 41 -14.75 -11.91 -2.24
CA GLU A 41 -14.20 -12.63 -3.40
C GLU A 41 -12.67 -12.70 -3.34
N ALA A 42 -12.01 -11.60 -3.00
CA ALA A 42 -10.58 -11.55 -2.88
C ALA A 42 -10.05 -12.41 -1.72
N LEU A 43 -10.72 -12.41 -0.56
CA LEU A 43 -10.40 -13.29 0.57
C LEU A 43 -10.64 -14.78 0.22
N HIS A 44 -11.70 -15.09 -0.51
CA HIS A 44 -11.98 -16.46 -0.95
C HIS A 44 -10.88 -16.97 -1.89
N THR A 45 -10.40 -16.14 -2.79
CA THR A 45 -9.30 -16.47 -3.71
C THR A 45 -8.01 -16.77 -2.95
N LEU A 46 -7.66 -15.94 -1.96
CA LEU A 46 -6.51 -16.17 -1.08
C LEU A 46 -6.66 -17.45 -0.25
N TRP A 47 -7.85 -17.70 0.26
CA TRP A 47 -8.14 -18.92 1.04
C TRP A 47 -7.95 -20.19 0.21
N GLN A 48 -8.41 -20.19 -1.04
CA GLN A 48 -8.19 -21.29 -1.97
C GLN A 48 -6.71 -21.54 -2.27
N GLN A 49 -5.92 -20.47 -2.39
CA GLN A 49 -4.47 -20.55 -2.60
C GLN A 49 -3.71 -21.03 -1.36
N ALA A 50 -4.22 -20.71 -0.15
CA ALA A 50 -3.61 -21.09 1.13
C ALA A 50 -3.96 -22.55 1.55
N GLY A 51 -4.95 -23.17 0.93
CA GLY A 51 -5.53 -24.47 1.35
C GLY A 51 -4.64 -25.69 1.23
N GLU A 52 -3.39 -25.57 0.77
CA GLU A 52 -2.44 -26.68 0.61
C GLU A 52 -1.34 -26.77 1.70
N GLN A 53 -1.32 -25.87 2.67
CA GLN A 53 -0.29 -25.93 3.73
C GLN A 53 -0.72 -26.79 4.92
N LYS A 54 -0.04 -27.91 5.12
CA LYS A 54 -0.22 -28.82 6.26
C LYS A 54 0.04 -28.11 7.60
N VAL A 55 -0.90 -28.21 8.54
CA VAL A 55 -0.80 -27.71 9.92
C VAL A 55 0.50 -28.19 10.57
N PRO A 56 1.35 -27.32 11.16
CA PRO A 56 2.60 -27.71 11.77
C PRO A 56 2.39 -28.68 12.94
N ARG A 57 3.17 -29.77 12.99
CA ARG A 57 3.10 -30.83 14.03
C ARG A 57 3.22 -30.33 15.47
N GLY A 58 3.79 -29.13 15.69
CA GLY A 58 3.96 -28.54 17.02
C GLY A 58 2.64 -28.07 17.67
N MET A 59 1.61 -27.76 16.90
CA MET A 59 0.33 -27.26 17.41
C MET A 59 -0.52 -28.36 18.05
N GLN A 60 -0.47 -29.57 17.52
CA GLN A 60 -1.17 -30.74 18.09
C GLN A 60 -0.59 -31.14 19.46
N GLN A 61 0.75 -31.06 19.65
CA GLN A 61 1.39 -31.38 20.93
C GLN A 61 1.08 -30.35 22.03
N SER A 62 0.86 -29.08 21.65
CA SER A 62 0.49 -28.03 22.61
C SER A 62 -0.94 -28.21 23.15
N ILE A 63 -1.87 -28.66 22.31
CA ILE A 63 -3.25 -28.97 22.71
C ILE A 63 -3.29 -30.17 23.66
N LEU A 64 -2.52 -31.22 23.39
CA LEU A 64 -2.44 -32.42 24.24
C LEU A 64 -1.81 -32.11 25.61
N ARG A 65 -0.80 -31.26 25.69
CA ARG A 65 -0.21 -30.81 26.97
C ARG A 65 -1.18 -29.97 27.79
N MET A 66 -2.00 -29.17 27.16
CA MET A 66 -3.01 -28.35 27.84
C MET A 66 -4.13 -29.22 28.44
N GLN A 67 -4.52 -30.32 27.79
CA GLN A 67 -5.50 -31.28 28.30
C GLN A 67 -4.99 -32.12 29.48
N GLN A 68 -3.68 -32.45 29.52
CA GLN A 68 -3.08 -33.20 30.62
C GLN A 68 -2.89 -32.37 31.92
N ASN A 69 -2.78 -31.03 31.82
CA ASN A 69 -2.58 -30.16 32.98
C ASN A 69 -3.90 -29.72 33.66
N LEU A 70 -5.05 -30.11 33.17
CA LEU A 70 -6.37 -29.83 33.76
C LEU A 70 -6.89 -30.90 34.71
N GLY A 71 -6.02 -31.83 35.15
CA GLY A 71 -6.33 -32.85 36.16
C GLY A 71 -6.49 -32.25 37.56
N MET A 72 -7.72 -31.89 37.93
CA MET A 72 -8.06 -31.36 39.26
C MET A 72 -7.97 -32.42 40.32
N GLN A 73 -7.04 -32.29 41.25
CA GLN A 73 -7.10 -32.97 42.55
C GLN A 73 -7.80 -32.11 43.59
N SER A 74 -8.79 -32.66 44.24
CA SER A 74 -9.55 -32.01 45.32
C SER A 74 -8.76 -31.97 46.63
N VAL A 75 -8.61 -30.80 47.22
CA VAL A 75 -8.07 -30.64 48.59
C VAL A 75 -9.18 -30.14 49.53
N GLY A 76 -9.31 -30.84 50.66
CA GLY A 76 -10.38 -30.67 51.63
C GLY A 76 -10.39 -29.41 52.48
N SER A 77 -11.50 -29.19 52.98
CA SER A 77 -12.17 -28.28 53.91
C SER A 77 -11.37 -27.46 54.89
N GLY A 78 -11.50 -26.11 54.75
CA GLY A 78 -11.26 -25.09 55.79
C GLY A 78 -12.24 -23.94 55.61
N LYS A 79 -13.53 -24.12 55.99
CA LYS A 79 -14.67 -23.25 55.66
C LYS A 79 -14.54 -21.77 56.06
N LYS A 80 -13.70 -21.38 56.98
CA LYS A 80 -13.54 -19.98 57.41
C LYS A 80 -12.51 -19.22 56.52
N TYR A 81 -11.45 -19.85 56.11
CA TYR A 81 -10.43 -19.24 55.20
C TYR A 81 -10.91 -19.20 53.76
N GLN A 82 -11.78 -20.10 53.35
CA GLN A 82 -12.36 -20.09 52.02
C GLN A 82 -13.14 -18.80 51.72
N LEU A 83 -13.98 -18.34 52.65
CA LEU A 83 -14.75 -17.09 52.48
C LEU A 83 -13.88 -15.84 52.35
N LEU A 84 -12.73 -15.82 53.06
CA LEU A 84 -11.78 -14.70 52.94
C LEU A 84 -11.01 -14.78 51.60
N ILE A 85 -10.63 -15.96 51.19
CA ILE A 85 -9.98 -16.21 49.87
C ILE A 85 -10.94 -15.84 48.72
N TRP A 86 -12.22 -16.24 48.80
CA TRP A 86 -13.21 -15.92 47.80
C TRP A 86 -13.50 -14.39 47.69
N ARG A 87 -13.51 -13.70 48.83
CA ARG A 87 -13.64 -12.22 48.87
C ARG A 87 -12.39 -11.54 48.29
N ALA A 88 -11.21 -11.99 48.64
CA ALA A 88 -9.97 -11.47 48.08
C ALA A 88 -9.86 -11.74 46.58
N ALA A 89 -10.22 -12.95 46.14
CA ALA A 89 -10.30 -13.30 44.71
C ALA A 89 -11.33 -12.45 43.95
N ALA A 90 -12.50 -12.19 44.54
CA ALA A 90 -13.51 -11.33 43.91
C ALA A 90 -13.01 -9.89 43.75
N ILE A 91 -12.38 -9.31 44.81
CA ILE A 91 -11.77 -7.98 44.72
C ILE A 91 -10.65 -7.92 43.70
N PHE A 92 -9.79 -8.96 43.65
CA PHE A 92 -8.73 -9.06 42.66
C PHE A 92 -9.27 -9.16 41.23
N LEU A 93 -10.31 -9.98 41.00
CA LEU A 93 -10.98 -10.10 39.69
C LEU A 93 -11.66 -8.79 39.29
N LEU A 94 -12.30 -8.04 40.22
CA LEU A 94 -12.86 -6.74 39.96
C LEU A 94 -11.76 -5.72 39.61
N ALA A 95 -10.65 -5.73 40.32
CA ALA A 95 -9.51 -4.87 40.01
C ALA A 95 -8.90 -5.20 38.64
N VAL A 96 -8.69 -6.47 38.34
CA VAL A 96 -8.17 -6.91 37.04
C VAL A 96 -9.16 -6.61 35.91
N SER A 97 -10.47 -6.83 36.14
CA SER A 97 -11.48 -6.49 35.13
C SER A 97 -11.59 -4.99 34.91
N SER A 98 -11.53 -4.16 35.96
CA SER A 98 -11.57 -2.70 35.83
C SER A 98 -10.32 -2.18 35.08
N VAL A 99 -9.14 -2.71 35.38
CA VAL A 99 -7.90 -2.38 34.64
C VAL A 99 -8.01 -2.87 33.19
N SER A 100 -8.53 -4.07 32.96
CA SER A 100 -8.72 -4.61 31.59
C SER A 100 -9.73 -3.77 30.81
N ILE A 101 -10.83 -3.37 31.43
CA ILE A 101 -11.82 -2.47 30.81
C ILE A 101 -11.19 -1.10 30.53
N TYR A 102 -10.47 -0.53 31.51
CA TYR A 102 -9.77 0.73 31.31
C TYR A 102 -8.77 0.66 30.14
N LEU A 103 -7.94 -0.40 30.08
CA LEU A 103 -7.00 -0.62 28.99
C LEU A 103 -7.71 -0.91 27.63
N MET A 104 -8.88 -1.56 27.64
CA MET A 104 -9.70 -1.71 26.45
C MET A 104 -10.26 -0.37 25.96
N LEU A 105 -10.85 0.41 26.85
CA LEU A 105 -11.38 1.73 26.53
C LEU A 105 -10.29 2.71 26.06
N GLU A 106 -9.09 2.58 26.61
CA GLU A 106 -7.93 3.39 26.19
C GLU A 106 -7.39 2.91 24.82
N LYS A 107 -7.43 1.59 24.54
CA LYS A 107 -7.09 1.03 23.23
C LYS A 107 -8.08 1.45 22.14
N ASP A 108 -9.37 1.52 22.44
CA ASP A 108 -10.37 1.94 21.45
C ASP A 108 -10.26 3.44 21.10
N LYS A 109 -9.73 4.28 22.02
CA LYS A 109 -9.39 5.67 21.70
C LYS A 109 -8.21 5.81 20.73
N LEU A 110 -7.35 4.80 20.66
CA LEU A 110 -6.16 4.77 19.80
C LEU A 110 -6.39 4.10 18.43
N GLN A 111 -7.52 3.44 18.25
CA GLN A 111 -7.86 2.74 17.01
C GLN A 111 -8.94 3.51 16.24
N LYS A 112 -8.50 4.49 15.46
CA LYS A 112 -9.39 5.21 14.54
C LYS A 112 -9.47 4.46 13.21
N ASP A 113 -10.67 4.49 12.62
CA ASP A 113 -10.95 3.87 11.34
C ASP A 113 -10.07 4.47 10.23
N LEU A 114 -9.73 3.65 9.23
CA LEU A 114 -9.01 4.11 8.06
C LEU A 114 -10.00 4.75 7.09
N VAL A 115 -9.69 5.95 6.66
CA VAL A 115 -10.35 6.60 5.55
C VAL A 115 -9.70 6.12 4.27
N GLU A 116 -10.51 5.71 3.32
CA GLU A 116 -10.09 5.35 1.97
C GLU A 116 -10.35 6.52 1.02
N CYS A 117 -9.31 6.95 0.31
CA CYS A 117 -9.43 7.92 -0.78
C CYS A 117 -8.97 7.25 -2.07
N PHE A 118 -9.92 6.89 -2.93
CA PHE A 118 -9.67 6.36 -4.26
C PHE A 118 -9.80 7.45 -5.33
N ILE A 119 -8.88 7.45 -6.28
CA ILE A 119 -8.87 8.37 -7.42
C ILE A 119 -9.17 7.59 -8.70
N PRO A 120 -10.24 7.95 -9.42
CA PRO A 120 -10.59 7.31 -10.69
C PRO A 120 -9.54 7.52 -11.80
N THR A 121 -9.73 6.81 -12.92
CA THR A 121 -8.96 7.02 -14.15
C THR A 121 -9.13 8.45 -14.66
N ALA A 122 -8.04 9.04 -15.12
CA ALA A 122 -7.96 10.39 -15.69
C ALA A 122 -8.21 11.54 -14.70
N GLU A 123 -8.25 11.26 -13.38
CA GLU A 123 -8.38 12.28 -12.34
C GLU A 123 -7.07 12.43 -11.55
N ILE A 124 -6.85 13.64 -11.07
CA ILE A 124 -5.82 13.97 -10.08
C ILE A 124 -6.53 14.73 -8.96
N ARG A 125 -6.22 14.43 -7.71
CA ARG A 125 -6.87 15.06 -6.57
C ARG A 125 -5.86 15.44 -5.49
N GLU A 126 -6.03 16.65 -4.97
CA GLU A 126 -5.33 17.10 -3.77
C GLU A 126 -6.23 16.87 -2.55
N LEU A 127 -5.64 16.39 -1.48
CA LEU A 127 -6.29 16.26 -0.17
C LEU A 127 -5.35 16.74 0.95
N THR A 128 -5.93 17.17 2.06
CA THR A 128 -5.18 17.53 3.25
C THR A 128 -5.45 16.50 4.33
N LEU A 129 -4.40 15.87 4.85
CA LEU A 129 -4.46 14.91 5.93
C LEU A 129 -4.75 15.62 7.27
N PRO A 130 -5.18 14.86 8.31
CA PRO A 130 -5.52 15.44 9.62
C PRO A 130 -4.40 16.21 10.33
N ASP A 131 -3.13 15.91 9.99
CA ASP A 131 -1.95 16.63 10.50
C ASP A 131 -1.61 17.89 9.68
N GLY A 132 -2.38 18.17 8.62
CA GLY A 132 -2.16 19.27 7.70
C GLY A 132 -1.14 18.98 6.60
N THR A 133 -0.67 17.73 6.46
CA THR A 133 0.11 17.28 5.30
C THR A 133 -0.77 17.38 4.05
N ARG A 134 -0.26 18.01 2.99
CA ARG A 134 -0.92 18.02 1.69
C ARG A 134 -0.44 16.84 0.86
N VAL A 135 -1.40 16.14 0.24
CA VAL A 135 -1.12 14.99 -0.61
C VAL A 135 -1.82 15.19 -1.94
N MET A 136 -1.05 15.18 -3.03
CA MET A 136 -1.60 15.13 -4.37
C MET A 136 -1.57 13.67 -4.85
N LEU A 137 -2.71 13.13 -5.23
CA LEU A 137 -2.89 11.75 -5.67
C LEU A 137 -3.09 11.70 -7.19
N ASN A 138 -2.33 10.85 -7.85
CA ASN A 138 -2.47 10.60 -9.28
C ASN A 138 -3.62 9.65 -9.59
N SER A 139 -3.97 9.52 -10.85
CA SER A 139 -5.03 8.62 -11.37
C SER A 139 -4.84 7.18 -10.91
N ARG A 140 -5.96 6.50 -10.60
CA ARG A 140 -6.00 5.10 -10.15
C ARG A 140 -5.15 4.84 -8.89
N SER A 141 -5.00 5.87 -8.05
CA SER A 141 -4.32 5.74 -6.77
C SER A 141 -5.32 5.62 -5.63
N THR A 142 -4.95 4.85 -4.62
CA THR A 142 -5.70 4.71 -3.37
C THR A 142 -4.81 5.07 -2.21
N LEU A 143 -5.27 5.97 -1.35
CA LEU A 143 -4.62 6.31 -0.10
C LEU A 143 -5.52 5.89 1.07
N LEU A 144 -4.97 5.07 1.98
CA LEU A 144 -5.60 4.75 3.26
C LEU A 144 -4.88 5.52 4.37
N TYR A 145 -5.63 6.28 5.16
CA TYR A 145 -5.08 7.07 6.26
C TYR A 145 -6.07 7.10 7.43
N PRO A 146 -5.62 7.27 8.68
CA PRO A 146 -6.52 7.36 9.84
C PRO A 146 -7.23 8.72 9.87
N GLU A 147 -8.48 8.76 10.36
CA GLU A 147 -9.21 10.02 10.58
C GLU A 147 -8.45 11.00 11.49
N GLN A 148 -7.63 10.48 12.39
CA GLN A 148 -6.69 11.27 13.20
C GLN A 148 -5.45 10.43 13.44
N PHE A 149 -4.27 11.06 13.32
CA PHE A 149 -3.03 10.43 13.71
C PHE A 149 -2.94 10.34 15.24
N ALA A 150 -2.66 9.14 15.74
CA ALA A 150 -2.48 8.89 17.17
C ALA A 150 -1.03 8.48 17.43
N GLY A 151 -0.42 9.06 18.49
CA GLY A 151 0.96 8.76 18.86
C GLY A 151 2.01 9.55 18.08
N LYS A 152 3.24 9.03 18.07
CA LYS A 152 4.42 9.68 17.46
C LYS A 152 4.61 9.39 15.97
N THR A 153 3.85 8.45 15.40
CA THR A 153 3.98 8.03 14.01
C THR A 153 2.74 8.35 13.21
N ARG A 154 2.93 8.82 12.00
CA ARG A 154 1.89 9.10 11.01
C ARG A 154 1.99 8.04 9.91
N SER A 155 1.14 7.03 9.95
CA SER A 155 1.15 5.94 8.98
C SER A 155 0.04 6.12 7.97
N VAL A 156 0.39 6.05 6.70
CA VAL A 156 -0.52 6.01 5.55
C VAL A 156 -0.12 4.86 4.64
N TYR A 157 -1.06 4.37 3.84
CA TYR A 157 -0.81 3.29 2.88
C TYR A 157 -1.19 3.77 1.49
N LEU A 158 -0.24 3.72 0.58
CA LEU A 158 -0.41 4.15 -0.80
C LEU A 158 -0.37 2.95 -1.74
N ILE A 159 -1.35 2.90 -2.65
CA ILE A 159 -1.32 2.10 -3.86
C ILE A 159 -1.45 3.08 -5.01
N GLY A 160 -0.49 3.14 -5.92
CA GLY A 160 -0.45 4.11 -7.00
C GLY A 160 0.63 5.16 -6.80
N GLU A 161 0.35 6.39 -7.19
CA GLU A 161 1.31 7.48 -7.15
C GLU A 161 0.78 8.68 -6.37
N ALA A 162 1.62 9.23 -5.51
CA ALA A 162 1.33 10.41 -4.72
C ALA A 162 2.56 11.28 -4.49
N ASN A 163 2.32 12.59 -4.43
CA ASN A 163 3.27 13.56 -3.91
C ASN A 163 2.81 14.01 -2.52
N PHE A 164 3.71 13.95 -1.56
CA PHE A 164 3.49 14.33 -0.17
C PHE A 164 4.26 15.59 0.17
N GLN A 165 3.55 16.63 0.62
CA GLN A 165 4.13 17.82 1.26
C GLN A 165 3.86 17.76 2.77
N VAL A 166 4.80 17.21 3.50
CA VAL A 166 4.66 16.94 4.93
C VAL A 166 4.96 18.20 5.74
N LYS A 167 4.02 18.60 6.62
CA LYS A 167 4.28 19.68 7.57
C LYS A 167 5.35 19.29 8.59
N PRO A 168 6.27 20.19 8.94
CA PRO A 168 7.19 19.98 10.04
C PRO A 168 6.42 19.74 11.34
N ASP A 169 6.80 18.71 12.10
CA ASP A 169 6.28 18.46 13.43
C ASP A 169 7.42 18.60 14.44
N GLU A 170 7.33 19.60 15.34
CA GLU A 170 8.37 19.90 16.33
C GLU A 170 8.53 18.80 17.41
N LYS A 171 7.66 17.76 17.41
CA LYS A 171 7.60 16.73 18.48
C LYS A 171 8.00 15.32 18.05
N ALA A 172 8.42 15.10 16.81
CA ALA A 172 8.79 13.79 16.33
C ALA A 172 10.24 13.44 16.66
N ASN A 173 10.49 12.94 17.87
CA ASN A 173 11.70 12.19 18.19
C ASN A 173 11.41 10.70 18.05
N ASP A 174 12.28 10.02 17.30
CA ASP A 174 12.43 8.58 17.08
C ASP A 174 11.54 7.89 16.02
N PHE A 175 12.23 7.63 14.89
CA PHE A 175 12.15 6.50 13.92
C PHE A 175 10.83 6.16 13.24
N GLN A 176 10.77 6.48 11.99
CA GLN A 176 10.17 5.92 10.76
C GLN A 176 9.82 7.08 9.85
N ILE A 177 10.22 7.10 8.56
CA ILE A 177 10.13 8.23 7.63
C ILE A 177 9.92 9.57 8.35
N THR A 178 10.97 10.08 8.94
CA THR A 178 10.92 11.39 9.61
C THR A 178 10.99 12.44 8.51
N ALA A 179 9.85 12.84 8.03
CA ALA A 179 9.71 13.92 7.07
C ALA A 179 9.47 15.22 7.85
N LEU A 180 10.51 15.87 8.27
CA LEU A 180 10.47 17.21 8.83
C LEU A 180 10.54 18.23 7.68
N GLY A 181 9.41 18.79 7.27
CA GLY A 181 9.38 19.75 6.16
C GLY A 181 9.90 19.12 4.88
N THR A 182 9.36 18.00 4.45
CA THR A 182 9.80 17.27 3.26
C THR A 182 8.76 17.30 2.17
N GLU A 183 9.21 17.40 0.94
CA GLU A 183 8.40 17.10 -0.23
C GLU A 183 8.99 15.88 -0.96
N PHE A 184 8.19 14.86 -1.20
CA PHE A 184 8.62 13.65 -1.89
C PHE A 184 7.49 13.02 -2.71
N ASN A 185 7.88 12.39 -3.83
CA ASN A 185 6.98 11.63 -4.70
C ASN A 185 7.21 10.13 -4.51
N VAL A 186 6.13 9.37 -4.47
CA VAL A 186 6.17 7.90 -4.44
C VAL A 186 5.34 7.36 -5.58
N ASN A 187 5.95 6.50 -6.42
CA ASN A 187 5.27 5.73 -7.45
C ASN A 187 5.33 4.25 -7.07
N ALA A 188 4.19 3.70 -6.70
CA ALA A 188 4.03 2.35 -6.17
C ALA A 188 2.82 1.63 -6.80
N TYR A 189 2.61 1.80 -8.09
CA TYR A 189 1.57 1.06 -8.81
C TYR A 189 1.88 -0.44 -8.77
N PRO A 190 0.90 -1.28 -8.47
CA PRO A 190 1.10 -2.74 -8.38
C PRO A 190 1.55 -3.36 -9.71
N GLU A 191 1.03 -2.87 -10.83
CA GLU A 191 1.35 -3.33 -12.17
C GLU A 191 2.75 -2.96 -12.63
N ASN A 192 3.37 -1.91 -12.06
CA ASN A 192 4.74 -1.54 -12.37
C ASN A 192 5.73 -2.54 -11.75
N ASN A 193 6.79 -2.88 -12.46
CA ASN A 193 7.88 -3.71 -11.93
C ASN A 193 8.70 -3.01 -10.86
N GLU A 194 8.59 -1.70 -10.75
CA GLU A 194 9.41 -0.86 -9.89
C GLU A 194 8.57 -0.10 -8.86
N LEU A 195 9.16 0.07 -7.67
CA LEU A 195 8.76 1.05 -6.66
C LEU A 195 9.77 2.18 -6.73
N ILE A 196 9.28 3.40 -6.83
CA ILE A 196 10.13 4.58 -6.97
C ILE A 196 9.78 5.58 -5.88
N ALA A 197 10.79 6.06 -5.16
CA ALA A 197 10.65 7.17 -4.23
C ALA A 197 11.67 8.25 -4.57
N THR A 198 11.21 9.47 -4.77
CA THR A 198 12.03 10.64 -5.14
C THR A 198 11.85 11.72 -4.10
N LEU A 199 12.95 12.22 -3.55
CA LEU A 199 12.94 13.33 -2.61
C LEU A 199 13.13 14.65 -3.35
N LEU A 200 12.19 15.57 -3.16
CA LEU A 200 12.25 16.92 -3.72
C LEU A 200 12.89 17.90 -2.74
N GLU A 201 12.45 17.89 -1.48
CA GLU A 201 12.93 18.78 -0.42
C GLU A 201 13.00 18.05 0.92
N GLY A 202 14.00 18.40 1.76
CA GLY A 202 14.16 17.86 3.10
C GLY A 202 15.03 16.61 3.17
N SER A 203 14.63 15.60 3.93
CA SER A 203 15.32 14.30 4.09
C SER A 203 14.32 13.19 4.30
N VAL A 204 14.45 12.09 3.55
CA VAL A 204 13.58 10.90 3.65
C VAL A 204 14.42 9.65 3.84
N LYS A 205 14.09 8.87 4.85
CA LYS A 205 14.63 7.52 5.03
C LYS A 205 13.71 6.50 4.40
N VAL A 206 14.23 5.71 3.49
CA VAL A 206 13.52 4.60 2.84
C VAL A 206 13.96 3.28 3.45
N GLU A 207 13.02 2.52 3.99
CA GLU A 207 13.22 1.21 4.58
C GLU A 207 12.60 0.11 3.72
N PHE A 208 13.31 -1.01 3.61
CA PHE A 208 12.85 -2.19 2.86
C PHE A 208 12.73 -3.35 3.82
N ASN A 209 11.56 -3.95 3.95
CA ASN A 209 11.23 -4.98 4.94
C ASN A 209 12.14 -6.21 4.97
N ASN A 210 12.92 -6.47 3.92
CA ASN A 210 13.78 -7.65 3.79
C ASN A 210 15.28 -7.32 3.66
N LEU A 211 15.67 -6.07 3.91
CA LEU A 211 17.06 -5.64 3.73
C LEU A 211 17.55 -4.89 4.96
N ILE A 212 18.73 -5.27 5.44
CA ILE A 212 19.37 -4.72 6.65
C ILE A 212 19.78 -3.24 6.49
N SER A 213 19.76 -2.69 5.27
CA SER A 213 20.24 -1.33 5.01
C SER A 213 19.13 -0.39 4.59
N ASN A 214 18.94 0.64 5.38
CA ASN A 214 18.10 1.79 5.09
C ASN A 214 18.83 2.76 4.16
N VAL A 215 18.10 3.48 3.32
CA VAL A 215 18.64 4.52 2.44
C VAL A 215 18.07 5.87 2.88
N ILE A 216 18.93 6.83 3.14
CA ILE A 216 18.54 8.21 3.38
C ILE A 216 18.72 8.97 2.07
N LEU A 217 17.62 9.45 1.51
CA LEU A 217 17.62 10.27 0.31
C LEU A 217 17.93 11.72 0.66
N LYS A 218 18.72 12.37 -0.19
CA LYS A 218 18.94 13.81 -0.23
C LYS A 218 18.05 14.45 -1.29
N PRO A 219 17.80 15.76 -1.25
CA PRO A 219 17.05 16.44 -2.29
C PRO A 219 17.58 16.12 -3.69
N ASN A 220 16.65 15.87 -4.62
CA ASN A 220 16.90 15.44 -6.00
C ASN A 220 17.48 14.02 -6.13
N GLU A 221 17.44 13.20 -5.07
CA GLU A 221 17.75 11.78 -5.17
C GLU A 221 16.49 10.94 -5.29
N GLN A 222 16.60 9.89 -6.08
CA GLN A 222 15.57 8.90 -6.33
C GLN A 222 16.12 7.51 -6.05
N ILE A 223 15.37 6.71 -5.30
CA ILE A 223 15.60 5.29 -5.18
C ILE A 223 14.57 4.53 -5.98
N THR A 224 15.04 3.60 -6.80
CA THR A 224 14.23 2.64 -7.55
C THR A 224 14.47 1.25 -7.00
N TYR A 225 13.40 0.53 -6.67
CA TYR A 225 13.43 -0.85 -6.23
C TYR A 225 12.68 -1.73 -7.23
N ASN A 226 13.38 -2.64 -7.88
CA ASN A 226 12.79 -3.60 -8.80
C ASN A 226 12.23 -4.79 -8.03
N LYS A 227 10.92 -5.03 -8.13
CA LYS A 227 10.17 -6.06 -7.38
C LYS A 227 10.58 -7.48 -7.75
N GLN A 228 10.97 -7.71 -9.01
CA GLN A 228 11.33 -9.03 -9.53
C GLN A 228 12.76 -9.40 -9.17
N THR A 229 13.70 -8.50 -9.48
CA THR A 229 15.13 -8.73 -9.26
C THR A 229 15.58 -8.40 -7.85
N ARG A 230 14.75 -7.70 -7.06
CA ARG A 230 15.04 -7.17 -5.71
C ARG A 230 16.26 -6.24 -5.67
N LYS A 231 16.67 -5.73 -6.83
CA LYS A 231 17.78 -4.77 -6.94
C LYS A 231 17.30 -3.36 -6.66
N ARG A 232 18.21 -2.55 -6.13
CA ARG A 232 18.02 -1.11 -5.90
C ARG A 232 18.99 -0.32 -6.75
N SER A 233 18.55 0.84 -7.20
CA SER A 233 19.42 1.83 -7.82
C SER A 233 19.14 3.21 -7.23
N LEU A 234 20.17 4.00 -7.01
CA LEU A 234 20.07 5.39 -6.61
C LEU A 234 20.41 6.24 -7.82
N GLN A 235 19.56 7.23 -8.13
CA GLN A 235 19.66 8.08 -9.30
C GLN A 235 19.34 9.52 -8.92
N SER A 236 19.68 10.47 -9.79
CA SER A 236 19.28 11.88 -9.68
C SER A 236 18.45 12.26 -10.89
N PRO A 237 17.13 12.06 -10.84
CA PRO A 237 16.25 12.38 -11.96
C PRO A 237 16.06 13.89 -12.12
N ARG A 238 15.51 14.29 -13.26
CA ARG A 238 14.99 15.65 -13.43
C ARG A 238 13.69 15.79 -12.65
N ILE A 239 13.66 16.63 -11.63
CA ILE A 239 12.49 16.80 -10.74
C ILE A 239 11.25 17.26 -11.51
N GLU A 240 11.44 18.08 -12.55
CA GLU A 240 10.35 18.52 -13.42
C GLU A 240 9.65 17.34 -14.12
N ASP A 241 10.38 16.27 -14.42
CA ASP A 241 9.84 15.06 -15.04
C ASP A 241 9.10 14.21 -14.00
N VAL A 242 9.62 14.09 -12.78
CA VAL A 242 8.99 13.37 -11.67
C VAL A 242 7.64 13.99 -11.30
N THR A 243 7.54 15.32 -11.33
CA THR A 243 6.32 16.06 -10.95
C THR A 243 5.45 16.46 -12.15
N ALA A 244 5.80 16.05 -13.35
CA ALA A 244 5.08 16.40 -14.60
C ALA A 244 3.61 15.99 -14.56
N TRP A 245 3.31 14.82 -13.97
CA TRP A 245 1.96 14.31 -13.83
C TRP A 245 1.03 15.23 -13.04
N GLN A 246 1.55 16.00 -12.07
CA GLN A 246 0.76 16.99 -11.31
C GLN A 246 0.21 18.11 -12.20
N ARG A 247 0.90 18.39 -13.30
CA ARG A 247 0.45 19.33 -14.35
C ARG A 247 -0.32 18.65 -15.47
N GLY A 248 -0.62 17.35 -15.32
CA GLY A 248 -1.29 16.55 -16.33
C GLY A 248 -0.42 16.21 -17.55
N GLU A 249 0.88 16.48 -17.53
CA GLU A 249 1.82 16.08 -18.57
C GLU A 249 2.11 14.58 -18.50
N LEU A 250 2.48 13.98 -19.63
CA LEU A 250 3.00 12.61 -19.70
C LEU A 250 4.49 12.68 -20.04
N VAL A 251 5.30 12.08 -19.19
CA VAL A 251 6.74 11.95 -19.40
C VAL A 251 7.11 10.48 -19.28
N PHE A 252 7.67 9.95 -20.34
CA PHE A 252 8.21 8.59 -20.43
C PHE A 252 9.71 8.71 -20.66
N SER A 253 10.50 8.06 -19.85
CA SER A 253 11.95 8.09 -19.93
C SER A 253 12.49 6.68 -19.95
N ASP A 254 13.05 6.26 -21.08
CA ASP A 254 13.63 4.94 -21.28
C ASP A 254 12.68 3.77 -20.93
N MET A 255 11.41 3.87 -21.35
CA MET A 255 10.35 2.91 -21.04
C MET A 255 10.03 2.02 -22.23
N HIS A 256 9.69 0.76 -21.98
CA HIS A 256 9.16 -0.14 -23.00
C HIS A 256 7.70 0.21 -23.35
N LEU A 257 7.25 -0.19 -24.56
CA LEU A 257 5.92 0.16 -25.04
C LEU A 257 4.78 -0.37 -24.15
N ASP A 258 4.91 -1.55 -23.59
CA ASP A 258 3.94 -2.13 -22.66
C ASP A 258 3.79 -1.31 -21.38
N GLU A 259 4.89 -0.80 -20.82
CA GLU A 259 4.88 0.10 -19.67
C GLU A 259 4.25 1.46 -20.02
N ILE A 260 4.55 1.97 -21.22
CA ILE A 260 3.93 3.19 -21.75
C ILE A 260 2.42 3.01 -21.88
N PHE A 261 1.96 1.91 -22.49
CA PHE A 261 0.53 1.63 -22.66
C PHE A 261 -0.18 1.48 -21.30
N THR A 262 0.44 0.80 -20.34
CA THR A 262 -0.06 0.71 -18.96
C THR A 262 -0.21 2.10 -18.33
N SER A 263 0.75 3.00 -18.56
CA SER A 263 0.67 4.38 -18.08
C SER A 263 -0.41 5.19 -18.78
N LEU A 264 -0.61 4.98 -20.09
CA LEU A 264 -1.67 5.64 -20.85
C LEU A 264 -3.09 5.22 -20.39
N GLU A 265 -3.28 3.97 -19.95
CA GLU A 265 -4.55 3.50 -19.36
C GLU A 265 -4.92 4.24 -18.07
N ARG A 266 -3.96 4.82 -17.35
CA ARG A 266 -4.22 5.67 -16.18
C ARG A 266 -4.69 7.07 -16.57
N LYS A 267 -4.12 7.62 -17.64
CA LYS A 267 -4.44 8.97 -18.13
C LYS A 267 -5.70 9.01 -18.97
N PHE A 268 -5.96 7.97 -19.75
CA PHE A 268 -7.07 7.92 -20.70
C PHE A 268 -8.01 6.75 -20.37
N PRO A 269 -9.33 6.90 -20.52
CA PRO A 269 -10.30 5.84 -20.22
C PRO A 269 -10.36 4.77 -21.34
N TYR A 270 -9.21 4.26 -21.75
CA TYR A 270 -9.08 3.23 -22.78
C TYR A 270 -8.31 2.04 -22.25
N THR A 271 -8.60 0.85 -22.80
CA THR A 271 -7.85 -0.38 -22.55
C THR A 271 -7.00 -0.70 -23.76
N PHE A 272 -5.71 -0.93 -23.56
CA PHE A 272 -4.81 -1.33 -24.63
C PHE A 272 -4.83 -2.84 -24.81
N VAL A 273 -5.00 -3.29 -26.05
CA VAL A 273 -5.05 -4.71 -26.42
C VAL A 273 -3.91 -4.99 -27.40
N TYR A 274 -2.93 -5.76 -26.96
CA TYR A 274 -1.75 -6.10 -27.73
C TYR A 274 -1.21 -7.49 -27.37
N SER A 275 -0.42 -8.06 -28.26
CA SER A 275 0.42 -9.23 -27.97
C SER A 275 1.81 -8.76 -27.59
N LEU A 276 2.40 -9.31 -26.52
CA LEU A 276 3.79 -8.99 -26.15
C LEU A 276 4.78 -9.33 -27.26
N HIS A 277 4.46 -10.32 -28.11
CA HIS A 277 5.30 -10.69 -29.26
C HIS A 277 5.27 -9.64 -30.38
N SER A 278 4.24 -8.79 -30.41
CA SER A 278 4.11 -7.68 -31.36
C SER A 278 4.86 -6.44 -30.94
N LEU A 279 5.43 -6.41 -29.75
CA LEU A 279 6.19 -5.28 -29.26
C LEU A 279 7.69 -5.57 -29.36
N ASN A 280 8.42 -4.64 -29.92
CA ASN A 280 9.89 -4.73 -29.91
C ASN A 280 10.42 -4.51 -28.48
N ASN A 281 11.63 -4.99 -28.23
CA ASN A 281 12.29 -4.86 -26.92
C ASN A 281 13.12 -3.56 -26.81
N LYS A 282 12.64 -2.48 -27.45
CA LYS A 282 13.26 -1.15 -27.38
C LYS A 282 12.59 -0.30 -26.32
N SER A 283 13.37 0.57 -25.71
CA SER A 283 12.86 1.60 -24.83
C SER A 283 12.73 2.95 -25.56
N TYR A 284 11.81 3.75 -25.10
CA TYR A 284 11.44 5.03 -25.70
C TYR A 284 11.32 6.11 -24.68
N SER A 285 11.57 7.35 -25.11
CA SER A 285 11.38 8.55 -24.29
C SER A 285 10.47 9.51 -25.02
N PHE A 286 9.40 9.92 -24.34
CA PHE A 286 8.40 10.86 -24.87
C PHE A 286 8.02 11.89 -23.81
N ARG A 287 7.61 13.06 -24.29
CA ARG A 287 6.95 14.09 -23.48
C ARG A 287 5.72 14.60 -24.19
N PHE A 288 4.57 14.58 -23.52
CA PHE A 288 3.32 15.09 -24.02
C PHE A 288 2.74 16.11 -23.04
N GLN A 289 2.18 17.18 -23.59
CA GLN A 289 1.52 18.24 -22.82
C GLN A 289 0.19 17.75 -22.25
N GLN A 290 -0.35 18.47 -21.27
CA GLN A 290 -1.60 18.15 -20.60
C GLN A 290 -2.77 17.95 -21.57
N GLN A 291 -2.86 18.76 -22.62
CA GLN A 291 -3.95 18.79 -23.59
C GLN A 291 -3.88 17.69 -24.65
N ALA A 292 -2.76 16.95 -24.71
CA ALA A 292 -2.59 15.91 -25.74
C ALA A 292 -3.70 14.86 -25.64
N THR A 293 -4.37 14.64 -26.77
CA THR A 293 -5.37 13.56 -26.92
C THR A 293 -4.71 12.21 -27.09
N LEU A 294 -5.46 11.12 -26.84
CA LEU A 294 -4.91 9.77 -27.05
C LEU A 294 -4.48 9.55 -28.50
N GLU A 295 -5.24 10.08 -29.47
CA GLU A 295 -4.93 9.96 -30.90
C GLU A 295 -3.60 10.64 -31.25
N GLU A 296 -3.35 11.84 -30.72
CA GLU A 296 -2.08 12.56 -30.93
C GLU A 296 -0.90 11.80 -30.31
N VAL A 297 -1.07 11.32 -29.06
CA VAL A 297 -0.08 10.52 -28.35
C VAL A 297 0.25 9.25 -29.13
N MET A 298 -0.76 8.48 -29.54
CA MET A 298 -0.57 7.23 -30.27
C MET A 298 0.02 7.42 -31.67
N LYS A 299 -0.36 8.50 -32.34
CA LYS A 299 0.24 8.86 -33.65
C LYS A 299 1.74 9.06 -33.53
N ILE A 300 2.20 9.79 -32.51
CA ILE A 300 3.63 10.04 -32.27
C ILE A 300 4.34 8.75 -31.87
N ILE A 301 3.78 7.99 -30.91
CA ILE A 301 4.37 6.72 -30.44
C ILE A 301 4.54 5.76 -31.60
N THR A 302 3.52 5.52 -32.41
CA THR A 302 3.59 4.58 -33.54
C THR A 302 4.48 5.07 -34.67
N GLN A 303 4.58 6.37 -34.86
CA GLN A 303 5.51 6.96 -35.84
C GLN A 303 6.98 6.74 -35.43
N VAL A 304 7.29 6.91 -34.15
CA VAL A 304 8.67 6.74 -33.63
C VAL A 304 9.03 5.28 -33.49
N ALA A 305 8.11 4.44 -33.00
CA ALA A 305 8.34 3.00 -32.89
C ALA A 305 8.52 2.34 -34.26
N GLY A 306 7.74 2.78 -35.26
CA GLY A 306 7.89 2.40 -36.69
C GLY A 306 7.29 1.05 -37.04
N ASP A 307 7.22 0.10 -36.13
CA ASP A 307 6.85 -1.30 -36.31
C ASP A 307 5.47 -1.67 -35.76
N VAL A 308 4.76 -0.72 -35.17
CA VAL A 308 3.40 -0.92 -34.64
C VAL A 308 2.40 0.03 -35.27
N LYS A 309 1.15 -0.42 -35.37
CA LYS A 309 -0.03 0.36 -35.76
C LYS A 309 -1.04 0.34 -34.64
N TYR A 310 -1.91 1.32 -34.59
CA TYR A 310 -3.03 1.34 -33.63
C TYR A 310 -4.38 1.53 -34.31
N ILE A 311 -5.43 1.01 -33.69
CA ILE A 311 -6.82 1.21 -34.08
C ILE A 311 -7.65 1.40 -32.81
N ILE A 312 -8.36 2.52 -32.70
CA ILE A 312 -9.28 2.76 -31.59
C ILE A 312 -10.69 2.32 -32.00
N LYS A 313 -11.30 1.43 -31.19
CA LYS A 313 -12.68 0.97 -31.34
C LYS A 313 -13.38 1.03 -29.98
N GLY A 314 -14.36 1.92 -29.83
CA GLY A 314 -15.00 2.17 -28.54
C GLY A 314 -13.99 2.63 -27.50
N ASN A 315 -13.91 1.93 -26.37
CA ASN A 315 -12.96 2.19 -25.28
C ASN A 315 -11.69 1.33 -25.35
N LYS A 316 -11.40 0.71 -26.51
CA LYS A 316 -10.21 -0.15 -26.70
C LYS A 316 -9.29 0.42 -27.77
N CYS A 317 -8.00 0.42 -27.48
CA CYS A 317 -6.92 0.72 -28.40
C CYS A 317 -6.18 -0.58 -28.74
N TYR A 318 -6.36 -1.05 -29.96
CA TYR A 318 -5.71 -2.27 -30.46
C TYR A 318 -4.35 -1.91 -31.08
N ILE A 319 -3.31 -2.59 -30.64
CA ILE A 319 -1.96 -2.45 -31.17
C ILE A 319 -1.61 -3.70 -31.98
N THR A 320 -1.16 -3.53 -33.20
CA THR A 320 -0.79 -4.61 -34.09
C THR A 320 0.52 -4.30 -34.80
N ASP A 321 1.19 -5.33 -35.27
CA ASP A 321 2.40 -5.19 -36.08
C ASP A 321 2.09 -4.42 -37.37
N LYS A 322 3.08 -3.65 -37.80
CA LYS A 322 3.09 -3.03 -39.12
C LYS A 322 3.75 -4.05 -40.05
N ILE A 323 2.89 -4.89 -40.67
CA ILE A 323 3.30 -5.78 -41.76
C ILE A 323 3.83 -4.96 -42.94
#